data_34dce261ac685e6a27081e8ae562a263
#
_entry.id   34dce261ac685e6a27081e8ae562a263
#
_cell.length_a   1.000
_cell.length_b   1.000
_cell.length_c   1.000
_cell.angle_alpha   90.00
_cell.angle_beta   90.00
_cell.angle_gamma   90.00
#
_symmetry.space_group_name_H-M   'P 1'
#
loop_
_entity.id
_entity.type
_entity.pdbx_description
1 polymer ?
#
loop_
_entity_poly.entity_id
_entity_poly.type
_entity_poly.pdbx_seq_one_letter_code
_entity_poly.pdbx_strand_id
1 'polypeptide(L)'
;WSQLRNWGGESERTDAKNCFYPVIVSEGSIVGFGDVCPDDFHPKQTEWNDKLAYVYPIDRSGVERKWRYARQSVESIKDMLRARPNDGGFEIEIGKQTGIQRTIWVDKRYDANEYGTKIVNSLVPNGGFTFPKSLWTVYDAVFAATSQCKDAIIFDFFSGSATTAHAVM
;
A
#
# COMPACT_ATOMS: atom_id res chain seq x y z
N TRP A 1 -3.43 -0.07 -1.84
CA TRP A 1 -3.10 -0.07 -3.26
C TRP A 1 -2.39 1.23 -3.62
N SER A 2 -1.42 1.18 -4.52
CA SER A 2 -0.72 2.34 -5.08
C SER A 2 -0.49 2.13 -6.57
N GLN A 3 -0.34 3.21 -7.33
CA GLN A 3 -0.09 3.09 -8.77
C GLN A 3 1.22 2.32 -9.03
N LEU A 4 1.19 1.41 -10.00
CA LEU A 4 2.39 0.72 -10.49
C LEU A 4 3.30 1.68 -11.26
N ARG A 5 2.72 2.70 -11.91
CA ARG A 5 3.47 3.75 -12.59
C ARG A 5 4.31 4.56 -11.60
N ASN A 6 5.56 4.83 -11.95
CA ASN A 6 6.46 5.62 -11.11
C ASN A 6 6.14 7.12 -11.19
N TRP A 7 6.44 7.84 -10.11
CA TRP A 7 6.22 9.29 -9.97
C TRP A 7 7.45 9.93 -9.31
N GLY A 8 7.64 11.23 -9.58
CA GLY A 8 8.74 11.99 -9.00
C GLY A 8 9.96 12.05 -9.90
N GLY A 9 11.13 12.28 -9.33
CA GLY A 9 12.40 12.25 -10.06
C GLY A 9 12.67 10.87 -10.63
N GLU A 10 13.36 10.80 -11.77
CA GLU A 10 13.70 9.54 -12.47
C GLU A 10 12.48 8.65 -12.72
N SER A 11 11.37 9.23 -13.17
CA SER A 11 10.12 8.52 -13.42
C SER A 11 9.76 8.37 -14.90
N GLU A 12 10.56 8.93 -15.78
CA GLU A 12 10.32 8.92 -17.22
C GLU A 12 10.87 7.66 -17.88
N ARG A 13 10.34 7.36 -19.07
CA ARG A 13 10.78 6.23 -19.89
C ARG A 13 12.29 6.21 -20.13
N THR A 14 12.87 7.38 -20.34
CA THR A 14 14.32 7.55 -20.59
C THR A 14 15.20 7.11 -19.44
N ASP A 15 14.67 7.13 -18.21
CA ASP A 15 15.40 6.71 -17.00
C ASP A 15 15.58 5.19 -16.91
N ALA A 16 14.64 4.42 -17.48
CA ALA A 16 14.74 2.96 -17.52
C ALA A 16 13.84 2.38 -18.64
N LYS A 17 14.38 2.24 -19.83
CA LYS A 17 13.66 1.79 -21.02
C LYS A 17 13.02 0.41 -20.87
N ASN A 18 13.66 -0.50 -20.13
CA ASN A 18 13.13 -1.84 -19.84
C ASN A 18 11.91 -1.88 -18.89
N CYS A 19 11.52 -0.71 -18.39
CA CYS A 19 10.31 -0.51 -17.59
C CYS A 19 9.16 0.12 -18.40
N PHE A 20 9.29 0.22 -19.73
CA PHE A 20 8.23 0.70 -20.62
C PHE A 20 7.73 -0.44 -21.52
N TYR A 21 6.63 -1.04 -21.13
CA TYR A 21 5.98 -2.19 -21.79
C TYR A 21 4.47 -2.15 -21.49
N PRO A 22 3.61 -2.77 -22.32
CA PRO A 22 2.19 -2.84 -22.02
C PRO A 22 1.87 -3.88 -20.94
N VAL A 23 0.99 -3.53 -20.01
CA VAL A 23 0.25 -4.48 -19.19
C VAL A 23 -1.03 -4.83 -19.92
N ILE A 24 -1.26 -6.13 -20.15
CA ILE A 24 -2.39 -6.62 -20.93
C ILE A 24 -3.54 -6.96 -19.99
N VAL A 25 -4.67 -6.31 -20.22
CA VAL A 25 -5.89 -6.45 -19.40
C VAL A 25 -7.02 -7.00 -20.26
N SER A 26 -7.73 -7.99 -19.74
CA SER A 26 -8.96 -8.53 -20.33
C SER A 26 -10.06 -8.58 -19.28
N GLU A 27 -11.21 -8.02 -19.59
CA GLU A 27 -12.39 -8.02 -18.68
C GLU A 27 -12.05 -7.55 -17.25
N GLY A 28 -11.16 -6.53 -17.14
CA GLY A 28 -10.73 -5.99 -15.85
C GLY A 28 -9.65 -6.79 -15.10
N SER A 29 -9.21 -7.91 -15.66
CA SER A 29 -8.15 -8.75 -15.08
C SER A 29 -6.86 -8.64 -15.86
N ILE A 30 -5.70 -8.62 -15.17
CA ILE A 30 -4.39 -8.62 -15.81
C ILE A 30 -4.10 -10.04 -16.32
N VAL A 31 -4.03 -10.18 -17.64
CA VAL A 31 -3.79 -11.48 -18.28
C VAL A 31 -2.32 -11.70 -18.63
N GLY A 32 -1.54 -10.63 -18.79
CA GLY A 32 -0.13 -10.75 -19.11
C GLY A 32 0.58 -9.40 -19.27
N PHE A 33 1.79 -9.47 -19.79
CA PHE A 33 2.66 -8.33 -20.06
C PHE A 33 3.31 -8.49 -21.43
N GLY A 34 3.26 -7.44 -22.25
CA GLY A 34 3.94 -7.45 -23.55
C GLY A 34 5.45 -7.24 -23.42
N ASP A 35 6.14 -7.24 -24.54
CA ASP A 35 7.58 -6.96 -24.57
C ASP A 35 7.89 -5.49 -24.33
N VAL A 36 9.16 -5.20 -24.01
CA VAL A 36 9.65 -3.82 -23.90
C VAL A 36 9.43 -3.10 -25.23
N CYS A 37 8.80 -1.95 -25.19
CA CYS A 37 8.50 -1.17 -26.38
C CYS A 37 9.78 -0.61 -27.02
N PRO A 38 9.92 -0.70 -28.36
CA PRO A 38 11.01 -0.05 -29.08
C PRO A 38 11.04 1.46 -28.86
N ASP A 39 12.21 2.07 -28.99
CA ASP A 39 12.40 3.50 -28.71
C ASP A 39 11.60 4.43 -29.64
N ASP A 40 11.26 3.98 -30.83
CA ASP A 40 10.47 4.70 -31.84
C ASP A 40 8.95 4.49 -31.71
N PHE A 41 8.51 3.66 -30.77
CA PHE A 41 7.10 3.44 -30.50
C PHE A 41 6.62 4.32 -29.36
N HIS A 42 5.69 5.25 -29.64
CA HIS A 42 5.18 6.26 -28.71
C HIS A 42 3.66 6.20 -28.59
N PRO A 43 3.11 5.27 -27.80
CA PRO A 43 1.66 5.20 -27.56
C PRO A 43 1.20 6.42 -26.78
N LYS A 44 0.01 6.92 -27.08
CA LYS A 44 -0.55 8.10 -26.41
C LYS A 44 -1.58 7.77 -25.33
N GLN A 45 -2.11 6.56 -25.36
CA GLN A 45 -3.18 6.10 -24.48
C GLN A 45 -3.18 4.56 -24.43
N THR A 46 -4.10 3.98 -23.67
CA THR A 46 -4.39 2.54 -23.74
C THR A 46 -4.84 2.18 -25.15
N GLU A 47 -4.22 1.15 -25.71
CA GLU A 47 -4.59 0.61 -27.02
C GLU A 47 -5.48 -0.62 -26.84
N TRP A 48 -6.45 -0.78 -27.73
CA TRP A 48 -7.40 -1.87 -27.67
C TRP A 48 -7.25 -2.76 -28.92
N ASN A 49 -7.18 -4.07 -28.67
CA ASN A 49 -7.28 -5.07 -29.72
C ASN A 49 -8.32 -6.11 -29.29
N ASP A 50 -9.49 -6.08 -29.91
CA ASP A 50 -10.69 -6.83 -29.52
C ASP A 50 -11.04 -6.55 -28.04
N LYS A 51 -10.95 -7.59 -27.20
CA LYS A 51 -11.23 -7.53 -25.76
C LYS A 51 -9.98 -7.26 -24.89
N LEU A 52 -8.82 -7.07 -25.52
CA LEU A 52 -7.56 -6.84 -24.82
C LEU A 52 -7.23 -5.36 -24.79
N ALA A 53 -6.96 -4.85 -23.61
CA ALA A 53 -6.45 -3.50 -23.39
C ALA A 53 -4.94 -3.58 -23.12
N TYR A 54 -4.16 -2.86 -23.90
CA TYR A 54 -2.72 -2.69 -23.73
C TYR A 54 -2.47 -1.38 -22.98
N VAL A 55 -2.15 -1.47 -21.72
CA VAL A 55 -2.02 -0.32 -20.81
C VAL A 55 -0.56 0.05 -20.66
N TYR A 56 -0.20 1.26 -21.07
CA TYR A 56 1.16 1.81 -20.99
C TYR A 56 1.31 2.75 -19.79
N PRO A 57 2.52 2.97 -19.26
CA PRO A 57 2.76 3.89 -18.14
C PRO A 57 2.78 5.36 -18.61
N ILE A 58 1.67 5.84 -19.13
CA ILE A 58 1.50 7.23 -19.57
C ILE A 58 0.72 7.99 -18.51
N ASP A 59 1.14 9.19 -18.16
CA ASP A 59 0.42 10.03 -17.21
C ASP A 59 -0.71 10.83 -17.91
N ARG A 60 -1.51 11.52 -17.08
CA ARG A 60 -2.64 12.32 -17.58
C ARG A 60 -2.23 13.48 -18.51
N SER A 61 -0.98 13.90 -18.44
CA SER A 61 -0.42 14.94 -19.30
C SER A 61 0.16 14.38 -20.60
N GLY A 62 0.09 13.06 -20.83
CA GLY A 62 0.63 12.37 -21.99
C GLY A 62 2.13 12.10 -21.92
N VAL A 63 2.75 12.26 -20.75
CA VAL A 63 4.17 11.96 -20.57
C VAL A 63 4.38 10.49 -20.40
N GLU A 64 5.30 9.90 -21.17
CA GLU A 64 5.73 8.52 -21.04
C GLU A 64 6.55 8.35 -19.77
N ARG A 65 5.96 7.71 -18.79
CA ARG A 65 6.58 7.33 -17.54
C ARG A 65 7.19 5.94 -17.62
N LYS A 66 7.58 5.38 -16.50
CA LYS A 66 8.01 3.98 -16.39
C LYS A 66 7.21 3.23 -15.34
N TRP A 67 7.11 1.92 -15.48
CA TRP A 67 6.66 1.08 -14.39
C TRP A 67 7.73 1.01 -13.29
N ARG A 68 7.32 0.68 -12.06
CA ARG A 68 8.25 0.48 -10.92
C ARG A 68 9.07 -0.80 -11.04
N TYR A 69 8.65 -1.71 -11.90
CA TYR A 69 9.28 -3.00 -12.12
C TYR A 69 9.67 -3.16 -13.58
N ALA A 70 10.86 -3.67 -13.81
CA ALA A 70 11.32 -3.98 -15.15
C ALA A 70 10.56 -5.19 -15.74
N ARG A 71 10.50 -5.28 -17.06
CA ARG A 71 9.75 -6.34 -17.76
C ARG A 71 10.11 -7.76 -17.28
N GLN A 72 11.38 -8.03 -17.02
CA GLN A 72 11.86 -9.33 -16.57
C GLN A 72 11.46 -9.69 -15.13
N SER A 73 11.04 -8.72 -14.31
CA SER A 73 10.69 -8.95 -12.90
C SER A 73 9.21 -8.80 -12.59
N VAL A 74 8.42 -8.22 -13.50
CA VAL A 74 6.99 -7.94 -13.23
C VAL A 74 6.13 -9.20 -13.11
N GLU A 75 6.51 -10.29 -13.76
CA GLU A 75 5.80 -11.57 -13.66
C GLU A 75 5.71 -12.08 -12.21
N SER A 76 6.78 -11.89 -11.43
CA SER A 76 6.85 -12.36 -10.04
C SER A 76 5.91 -11.64 -9.09
N ILE A 77 5.36 -10.50 -9.49
CA ILE A 77 4.43 -9.71 -8.68
C ILE A 77 3.02 -9.65 -9.27
N LYS A 78 2.71 -10.45 -10.30
CA LYS A 78 1.42 -10.41 -11.01
C LYS A 78 0.23 -10.52 -10.05
N ASP A 79 0.30 -11.41 -9.07
CA ASP A 79 -0.77 -11.63 -8.08
C ASP A 79 -0.97 -10.44 -7.12
N MET A 80 -0.01 -9.51 -7.07
CA MET A 80 -0.10 -8.28 -6.30
C MET A 80 -0.65 -7.11 -7.12
N LEU A 81 -0.94 -7.31 -8.40
CA LEU A 81 -1.42 -6.28 -9.30
C LEU A 81 -2.93 -6.37 -9.51
N ARG A 82 -3.54 -5.22 -9.77
CA ARG A 82 -4.91 -5.13 -10.28
C ARG A 82 -5.04 -4.05 -11.33
N ALA A 83 -6.00 -4.22 -12.23
CA ALA A 83 -6.44 -3.19 -13.16
C ALA A 83 -7.67 -2.48 -12.57
N ARG A 84 -7.58 -1.18 -12.36
CA ARG A 84 -8.71 -0.33 -11.94
C ARG A 84 -9.22 0.45 -13.15
N PRO A 85 -10.50 0.34 -13.51
CA PRO A 85 -11.07 1.12 -14.61
C PRO A 85 -10.94 2.62 -14.38
N ASN A 86 -10.67 3.37 -15.45
CA ASN A 86 -10.70 4.83 -15.48
C ASN A 86 -11.28 5.33 -16.83
N ASP A 87 -11.41 6.64 -16.99
CA ASP A 87 -12.00 7.26 -18.19
C ASP A 87 -11.24 6.98 -19.49
N GLY A 88 -9.97 6.59 -19.41
CA GLY A 88 -9.09 6.28 -20.57
C GLY A 88 -8.77 4.80 -20.74
N GLY A 89 -9.37 3.91 -19.94
CA GLY A 89 -9.10 2.46 -19.95
C GLY A 89 -8.85 1.91 -18.56
N PHE A 90 -7.60 1.70 -18.19
CA PHE A 90 -7.23 1.14 -16.88
C PHE A 90 -6.02 1.85 -16.26
N GLU A 91 -6.05 1.99 -14.96
CA GLU A 91 -4.89 2.29 -14.11
C GLU A 91 -4.38 0.98 -13.50
N ILE A 92 -3.10 0.71 -13.60
CA ILE A 92 -2.50 -0.49 -12.98
C ILE A 92 -2.02 -0.12 -11.58
N GLU A 93 -2.50 -0.86 -10.60
CA GLU A 93 -2.18 -0.66 -9.19
C GLU A 93 -1.49 -1.89 -8.61
N ILE A 94 -0.58 -1.64 -7.66
CA ILE A 94 0.09 -2.68 -6.87
C ILE A 94 -0.40 -2.65 -5.43
N GLY A 95 -0.78 -3.82 -4.92
CA GLY A 95 -1.07 -4.05 -3.50
C GLY A 95 0.22 -4.32 -2.73
N LYS A 96 0.32 -3.77 -1.55
CA LYS A 96 1.37 -4.14 -0.60
C LYS A 96 0.78 -5.07 0.44
N GLN A 97 1.39 -6.23 0.63
CA GLN A 97 1.02 -7.15 1.70
C GLN A 97 1.46 -6.61 3.08
N THR A 98 2.55 -5.84 3.09
CA THR A 98 3.08 -5.22 4.28
C THR A 98 3.29 -3.73 4.05
N GLY A 99 2.89 -2.90 5.01
CA GLY A 99 3.16 -1.46 5.03
C GLY A 99 4.44 -1.16 5.82
N ILE A 100 5.13 -0.07 5.47
CA ILE A 100 6.15 0.50 6.35
C ILE A 100 5.42 1.38 7.36
N GLN A 101 5.61 1.09 8.65
CA GLN A 101 5.09 1.93 9.71
C GLN A 101 5.71 3.34 9.61
N ARG A 102 4.87 4.36 9.67
CA ARG A 102 5.36 5.75 9.65
C ARG A 102 6.09 6.06 10.96
N THR A 103 7.12 6.88 10.89
CA THR A 103 7.87 7.35 12.06
C THR A 103 7.01 8.24 12.98
N ILE A 104 6.06 8.98 12.39
CA ILE A 104 5.13 9.86 13.12
C ILE A 104 3.70 9.34 12.89
N TRP A 105 2.98 9.15 14.00
CA TRP A 105 1.60 8.64 14.04
C TRP A 105 0.65 9.78 14.37
N VAL A 106 -0.04 10.31 13.36
CA VAL A 106 -0.88 11.52 13.45
C VAL A 106 -2.39 11.25 13.35
N ASP A 107 -2.80 9.99 13.27
CA ASP A 107 -4.22 9.64 13.20
C ASP A 107 -4.93 9.99 14.53
N LYS A 108 -6.18 10.42 14.46
CA LYS A 108 -7.01 10.75 15.63
C LYS A 108 -7.16 9.58 16.61
N ARG A 109 -7.07 8.34 16.14
CA ARG A 109 -7.13 7.15 17.00
C ARG A 109 -5.97 7.05 18.01
N TYR A 110 -4.89 7.79 17.78
CA TYR A 110 -3.75 7.83 18.72
C TYR A 110 -3.91 8.87 19.83
N ASP A 111 -5.06 9.58 19.88
CA ASP A 111 -5.37 10.49 20.98
C ASP A 111 -5.53 9.72 22.29
N ALA A 112 -4.64 10.04 23.26
CA ALA A 112 -4.61 9.36 24.55
C ALA A 112 -5.79 9.76 25.48
N ASN A 113 -6.43 10.93 25.26
CA ASN A 113 -7.62 11.31 26.04
C ASN A 113 -8.82 10.48 25.58
N GLU A 114 -9.05 10.42 24.24
CA GLU A 114 -10.19 9.69 23.69
C GLU A 114 -10.04 8.17 23.87
N TYR A 115 -8.89 7.63 23.49
CA TYR A 115 -8.67 6.19 23.39
C TYR A 115 -7.77 5.63 24.50
N GLY A 116 -7.46 6.41 25.51
CA GLY A 116 -6.77 6.00 26.73
C GLY A 116 -7.61 6.36 27.96
N THR A 117 -7.63 7.63 28.34
CA THR A 117 -8.28 8.11 29.58
C THR A 117 -9.76 7.75 29.62
N LYS A 118 -10.55 8.01 28.57
CA LYS A 118 -11.98 7.69 28.56
C LYS A 118 -12.23 6.19 28.66
N ILE A 119 -11.41 5.36 27.98
CA ILE A 119 -11.53 3.90 28.05
C ILE A 119 -11.25 3.42 29.47
N VAL A 120 -10.13 3.84 30.07
CA VAL A 120 -9.78 3.44 31.45
C VAL A 120 -10.86 3.85 32.45
N ASN A 121 -11.35 5.08 32.36
CA ASN A 121 -12.42 5.57 33.26
C ASN A 121 -13.75 4.83 33.07
N SER A 122 -14.04 4.33 31.85
CA SER A 122 -15.24 3.53 31.60
C SER A 122 -15.15 2.10 32.18
N LEU A 123 -13.95 1.54 32.21
CA LEU A 123 -13.70 0.19 32.71
C LEU A 123 -13.47 0.17 34.23
N VAL A 124 -12.77 1.17 34.74
CA VAL A 124 -12.44 1.30 36.16
C VAL A 124 -12.80 2.72 36.64
N PRO A 125 -14.08 2.98 36.94
CA PRO A 125 -14.51 4.27 37.46
C PRO A 125 -13.72 4.64 38.72
N ASN A 126 -13.16 5.84 38.77
CA ASN A 126 -12.30 6.33 39.86
C ASN A 126 -10.97 5.59 40.04
N GLY A 127 -10.50 4.85 39.00
CA GLY A 127 -9.26 4.08 39.03
C GLY A 127 -7.97 4.91 39.17
N GLY A 128 -8.03 6.23 38.97
CA GLY A 128 -6.95 7.19 39.32
C GLY A 128 -5.69 7.10 38.46
N PHE A 129 -5.70 6.40 37.30
CA PHE A 129 -4.54 6.33 36.44
C PHE A 129 -4.44 7.58 35.56
N THR A 130 -3.35 8.34 35.72
CA THR A 130 -3.26 9.72 35.24
C THR A 130 -2.90 9.86 33.73
N PHE A 131 -2.15 8.93 33.15
CA PHE A 131 -1.66 9.06 31.78
C PHE A 131 -1.69 7.72 31.02
N PRO A 132 -2.87 7.12 30.79
CA PRO A 132 -2.96 5.91 29.97
C PRO A 132 -2.56 6.21 28.53
N LYS A 133 -1.93 5.26 27.88
CA LYS A 133 -1.65 5.34 26.45
C LYS A 133 -2.93 5.10 25.64
N SER A 134 -3.03 5.65 24.43
CA SER A 134 -4.09 5.25 23.52
C SER A 134 -4.03 3.76 23.26
N LEU A 135 -5.16 3.07 23.34
CA LEU A 135 -5.30 1.67 23.00
C LEU A 135 -4.75 1.37 21.60
N TRP A 136 -5.07 2.23 20.65
CA TRP A 136 -4.65 2.05 19.26
C TRP A 136 -3.16 2.26 19.03
N THR A 137 -2.51 3.12 19.79
CA THR A 137 -1.05 3.25 19.75
C THR A 137 -0.37 1.96 20.17
N VAL A 138 -0.85 1.35 21.26
CA VAL A 138 -0.29 0.09 21.76
C VAL A 138 -0.64 -1.07 20.83
N TYR A 139 -1.89 -1.14 20.36
CA TYR A 139 -2.33 -2.15 19.39
C TYR A 139 -1.47 -2.16 18.13
N ASP A 140 -1.27 -1.00 17.50
CA ASP A 140 -0.48 -0.94 16.27
C ASP A 140 1.01 -1.25 16.50
N ALA A 141 1.57 -0.86 17.64
CA ALA A 141 2.94 -1.21 18.01
C ALA A 141 3.10 -2.72 18.20
N VAL A 142 2.19 -3.35 18.94
CA VAL A 142 2.16 -4.81 19.12
C VAL A 142 1.96 -5.52 17.79
N PHE A 143 0.97 -5.09 17.00
CA PHE A 143 0.68 -5.68 15.70
C PHE A 143 1.88 -5.57 14.75
N ALA A 144 2.55 -4.41 14.68
CA ALA A 144 3.74 -4.23 13.85
C ALA A 144 4.88 -5.18 14.24
N ALA A 145 5.03 -5.46 15.53
CA ALA A 145 6.07 -6.35 16.03
C ALA A 145 5.73 -7.85 15.87
N THR A 146 4.44 -8.23 15.94
CA THR A 146 4.02 -9.62 16.09
C THR A 146 3.18 -10.18 14.94
N SER A 147 2.78 -9.36 13.97
CA SER A 147 1.87 -9.77 12.88
C SER A 147 2.34 -10.98 12.05
N GLN A 148 3.63 -11.26 12.05
CA GLN A 148 4.23 -12.41 11.35
C GLN A 148 4.39 -13.64 12.27
N CYS A 149 4.07 -13.53 13.56
CA CYS A 149 4.22 -14.60 14.54
C CYS A 149 2.92 -14.77 15.33
N LYS A 150 2.11 -15.79 14.98
CA LYS A 150 0.80 -16.04 15.61
C LYS A 150 0.89 -16.44 17.08
N ASP A 151 2.01 -17.03 17.48
CA ASP A 151 2.26 -17.54 18.83
C ASP A 151 3.21 -16.59 19.62
N ALA A 152 3.24 -15.30 19.25
CA ALA A 152 4.07 -14.32 19.92
C ALA A 152 3.66 -14.15 21.38
N ILE A 153 4.65 -14.21 22.29
CA ILE A 153 4.45 -13.89 23.71
C ILE A 153 4.78 -12.42 23.92
N ILE A 154 3.83 -11.68 24.48
CA ILE A 154 3.98 -10.28 24.81
C ILE A 154 4.16 -10.14 26.32
N PHE A 155 5.26 -9.51 26.71
CA PHE A 155 5.61 -9.33 28.11
C PHE A 155 5.67 -7.83 28.46
N ASP A 156 4.88 -7.41 29.45
CA ASP A 156 4.83 -6.04 29.94
C ASP A 156 5.08 -6.02 31.44
N PHE A 157 6.30 -5.64 31.85
CA PHE A 157 6.71 -5.56 33.25
C PHE A 157 6.07 -4.41 34.03
N PHE A 158 5.62 -3.36 33.32
CA PHE A 158 5.09 -2.15 33.93
C PHE A 158 3.74 -1.80 33.31
N SER A 159 2.79 -2.71 33.44
CA SER A 159 1.51 -2.68 32.73
C SER A 159 0.67 -1.41 32.93
N GLY A 160 0.94 -0.63 33.99
CA GLY A 160 0.27 0.64 34.25
C GLY A 160 -1.25 0.54 34.24
N SER A 161 -1.90 1.12 33.23
CA SER A 161 -3.34 1.01 32.97
C SER A 161 -3.75 -0.29 32.29
N ALA A 162 -2.87 -1.26 32.18
CA ALA A 162 -3.06 -2.52 31.46
C ALA A 162 -3.44 -2.36 29.96
N THR A 163 -3.05 -1.25 29.33
CA THR A 163 -3.37 -0.98 27.92
C THR A 163 -2.76 -2.05 26.99
N THR A 164 -1.60 -2.60 27.32
CA THR A 164 -0.97 -3.69 26.55
C THR A 164 -1.84 -4.95 26.60
N ALA A 165 -2.32 -5.36 27.77
CA ALA A 165 -3.22 -6.49 27.90
C ALA A 165 -4.52 -6.29 27.12
N HIS A 166 -5.11 -5.09 27.19
CA HIS A 166 -6.31 -4.75 26.42
C HIS A 166 -6.07 -4.77 24.90
N ALA A 167 -4.89 -4.34 24.44
CA ALA A 167 -4.54 -4.32 23.02
C ALA A 167 -4.31 -5.72 22.43
N VAL A 168 -4.01 -6.72 23.26
CA VAL A 168 -3.72 -8.11 22.86
C VAL A 168 -4.99 -8.99 22.86
N MET A 169 -5.98 -8.63 23.64
CA MET A 169 -7.29 -9.34 23.68
C MET A 169 -8.13 -9.05 22.45
#